data_7833532069975c288863782b02304a93
#
_entry.id   7833532069975c288863782b02304a93
#
_cell.length_a   1.000
_cell.length_b   1.000
_cell.length_c   1.000
_cell.angle_alpha   90.00
_cell.angle_beta   90.00
_cell.angle_gamma   90.00
#
_symmetry.space_group_name_H-M   'P 1'
#
loop_
_entity.id
_entity.type
_entity.pdbx_description
1 polymer ?
#
loop_
_entity_poly.entity_id
_entity_poly.type
_entity_poly.pdbx_seq_one_letter_code
_entity_poly.pdbx_strand_id
1 'polypeptide(L)'
;MNKKLFILALGAAMTAVSCQERNKNVIDPEVDLIGDITEDRILEEGQTYTLTGGLHVKEGATLTIEPGVTIIAQDDNQVDYILIEQGAKIDARGTASAPIVMTSNRKEAGAWGGLHICGKAPINAGTDAKSEIGDASYGGNDPADNSGVLQYIRVEYGGFTFSEEKEANGFTFYGVGNGTTVDHLQAYGGSDDGFEWFGGTVNVKYLISTNNTDDSFDWTEGWCGNGQFMIAQQISEECDALIEADNNDNDNMAEPISHPVLSNLTLVGNGADGRGIRLRAGTQAEIYNTIVTGKSRALTTETEGTESALANGTSKLQYIYLSSGVSSDNEEGSVLYDQNDFLANDNHNEVGYTAQLTNSIMGTIDGGLDASGIDSFFDNAAYAGALPSGNDWTSGWALTADGGSTGGATVELEGDITEDMTLQAGVNYTLIGGLHVKEGATLTIEPGTVITAQDDDIVDYLLIEQGAKIDARGTADNPIVMTSERKEAGSWGGLHICGKAPINAGSGAKSEIGDASYGGNDPHDNSGTLQYIRVEYGGYAFSEEKEANGFTFYGVGNGTTVDHL
;
A
#
# COMPACT_ATOMS: atom_id res chain seq x y z
N MET A 1 43.70 -60.08 15.92
CA MET A 1 42.87 -58.96 16.50
C MET A 1 42.94 -57.79 15.51
N ASN A 2 41.99 -57.72 14.59
CA ASN A 2 41.93 -56.64 13.57
C ASN A 2 40.76 -55.70 13.94
N LYS A 3 41.08 -54.45 14.25
CA LYS A 3 40.11 -53.38 14.38
C LYS A 3 39.82 -52.81 12.99
N LYS A 4 38.59 -52.96 12.51
CA LYS A 4 38.08 -52.29 11.31
C LYS A 4 37.63 -50.89 11.69
N LEU A 5 38.20 -49.90 11.06
CA LEU A 5 37.82 -48.48 11.11
C LEU A 5 36.68 -48.26 10.12
N PHE A 6 35.52 -47.81 10.58
CA PHE A 6 34.41 -47.35 9.73
C PHE A 6 34.60 -45.85 9.47
N ILE A 7 34.87 -45.48 8.23
CA ILE A 7 34.82 -44.10 7.77
C ILE A 7 33.43 -43.86 7.23
N LEU A 8 32.66 -43.00 7.91
CA LEU A 8 31.39 -42.47 7.41
C LEU A 8 31.72 -41.32 6.44
N ALA A 9 31.46 -41.49 5.16
CA ALA A 9 31.51 -40.44 4.17
C ALA A 9 30.16 -39.73 4.18
N LEU A 10 30.11 -38.47 4.64
CA LEU A 10 28.96 -37.57 4.49
C LEU A 10 29.03 -37.02 3.06
N GLY A 11 28.17 -37.52 2.19
CA GLY A 11 27.99 -36.96 0.85
C GLY A 11 27.09 -35.72 0.94
N ALA A 12 27.68 -34.56 0.69
CA ALA A 12 26.90 -33.33 0.43
C ALA A 12 26.30 -33.50 -0.97
N ALA A 13 25.01 -33.67 -1.06
CA ALA A 13 24.26 -33.56 -2.30
C ALA A 13 24.07 -32.06 -2.57
N MET A 14 24.86 -31.47 -3.46
CA MET A 14 24.55 -30.21 -4.11
C MET A 14 23.40 -30.49 -5.08
N THR A 15 22.20 -30.03 -4.72
CA THR A 15 21.09 -29.92 -5.67
C THR A 15 21.35 -28.72 -6.56
N ALA A 16 21.90 -28.98 -7.76
CA ALA A 16 21.86 -28.01 -8.83
C ALA A 16 20.40 -27.81 -9.22
N VAL A 17 19.82 -26.66 -8.89
CA VAL A 17 18.54 -26.24 -9.45
C VAL A 17 18.78 -25.94 -10.93
N SER A 18 18.51 -26.92 -11.80
CA SER A 18 18.41 -26.68 -13.23
C SER A 18 17.06 -25.98 -13.46
N CYS A 19 17.06 -24.83 -14.12
CA CYS A 19 15.86 -24.31 -14.78
C CYS A 19 15.39 -25.35 -15.81
N GLN A 20 14.51 -26.26 -15.41
CA GLN A 20 13.71 -27.03 -16.34
C GLN A 20 12.49 -26.19 -16.69
N GLU A 21 12.25 -25.97 -17.97
CA GLU A 21 10.95 -25.49 -18.44
C GLU A 21 9.85 -26.39 -17.81
N ARG A 22 9.01 -25.82 -16.98
CA ARG A 22 7.90 -26.53 -16.33
C ARG A 22 7.02 -27.13 -17.43
N ASN A 23 6.74 -28.42 -17.28
CA ASN A 23 5.81 -29.11 -18.16
C ASN A 23 4.40 -28.62 -17.77
N LYS A 24 3.78 -27.79 -18.61
CA LYS A 24 2.51 -27.07 -18.37
C LYS A 24 1.30 -27.94 -17.94
N ASN A 25 1.46 -29.24 -17.77
CA ASN A 25 0.40 -30.20 -17.47
C ASN A 25 0.58 -30.98 -16.14
N VAL A 26 1.48 -30.57 -15.27
CA VAL A 26 1.66 -31.21 -13.96
C VAL A 26 1.32 -30.16 -12.89
N ILE A 27 0.21 -30.38 -12.20
CA ILE A 27 -0.18 -29.57 -11.02
C ILE A 27 0.79 -29.90 -9.88
N ASP A 28 1.47 -28.87 -9.37
CA ASP A 28 2.29 -28.95 -8.17
C ASP A 28 1.50 -28.32 -7.02
N PRO A 29 0.94 -29.10 -6.09
CA PRO A 29 0.06 -28.57 -5.05
C PRO A 29 0.79 -27.65 -4.04
N GLU A 30 2.12 -27.58 -4.06
CA GLU A 30 2.87 -26.66 -3.21
C GLU A 30 2.88 -25.23 -3.77
N VAL A 31 2.82 -25.06 -5.09
CA VAL A 31 2.91 -23.75 -5.76
C VAL A 31 1.73 -23.42 -6.68
N ASP A 32 0.89 -24.39 -7.03
CA ASP A 32 -0.30 -24.16 -7.86
C ASP A 32 -1.53 -23.90 -6.98
N LEU A 33 -2.23 -22.80 -7.25
CA LEU A 33 -3.48 -22.39 -6.59
C LEU A 33 -4.64 -22.72 -7.52
N ILE A 34 -5.45 -23.70 -7.13
CA ILE A 34 -6.60 -24.18 -7.92
C ILE A 34 -7.68 -24.76 -7.03
N GLY A 35 -8.94 -24.48 -7.34
CA GLY A 35 -10.13 -25.10 -6.74
C GLY A 35 -10.39 -24.65 -5.31
N ASP A 36 -10.84 -25.58 -4.44
CA ASP A 36 -11.32 -25.26 -3.10
C ASP A 36 -10.24 -25.40 -2.04
N ILE A 37 -10.05 -24.36 -1.21
CA ILE A 37 -9.30 -24.39 0.04
C ILE A 37 -10.30 -24.63 1.17
N THR A 38 -10.28 -25.84 1.75
CA THR A 38 -11.19 -26.27 2.81
C THR A 38 -10.53 -26.38 4.19
N GLU A 39 -9.23 -26.20 4.27
CA GLU A 39 -8.40 -26.16 5.48
C GLU A 39 -7.45 -24.97 5.38
N ASP A 40 -6.89 -24.51 6.50
CA ASP A 40 -5.97 -23.38 6.52
C ASP A 40 -4.77 -23.64 5.60
N ARG A 41 -4.45 -22.65 4.77
CA ARG A 41 -3.32 -22.68 3.84
C ARG A 41 -2.45 -21.43 3.99
N ILE A 42 -1.14 -21.60 4.00
CA ILE A 42 -0.15 -20.53 4.05
C ILE A 42 0.57 -20.44 2.70
N LEU A 43 0.66 -19.23 2.15
CA LEU A 43 1.56 -18.88 1.06
C LEU A 43 2.78 -18.21 1.67
N GLU A 44 3.95 -18.85 1.52
CA GLU A 44 5.17 -18.50 2.23
C GLU A 44 5.87 -17.26 1.67
N GLU A 45 6.52 -16.49 2.53
CA GLU A 45 7.19 -15.21 2.26
C GLU A 45 8.08 -15.27 1.00
N GLY A 46 7.90 -14.27 0.12
CA GLY A 46 8.71 -14.08 -1.08
C GLY A 46 8.55 -15.16 -2.16
N GLN A 47 7.63 -16.11 -1.99
CA GLN A 47 7.38 -17.15 -3.00
C GLN A 47 6.45 -16.67 -4.10
N THR A 48 6.55 -17.32 -5.26
CA THR A 48 5.67 -17.10 -6.40
C THR A 48 4.74 -18.30 -6.57
N TYR A 49 3.45 -18.03 -6.63
CA TYR A 49 2.38 -19.01 -6.82
C TYR A 49 1.70 -18.80 -8.16
N THR A 50 1.24 -19.90 -8.74
CA THR A 50 0.50 -19.92 -10.01
C THR A 50 -0.99 -20.09 -9.71
N LEU A 51 -1.81 -19.17 -10.20
CA LEU A 51 -3.27 -19.27 -10.11
C LEU A 51 -3.81 -19.84 -11.43
N THR A 52 -4.67 -20.85 -11.33
CA THR A 52 -5.30 -21.49 -12.49
C THR A 52 -6.78 -21.77 -12.20
N GLY A 53 -7.67 -21.04 -12.84
CA GLY A 53 -9.11 -21.10 -12.58
C GLY A 53 -9.52 -20.42 -11.27
N GLY A 54 -10.77 -20.63 -10.86
CA GLY A 54 -11.28 -20.07 -9.61
C GLY A 54 -10.67 -20.73 -8.37
N LEU A 55 -10.09 -19.92 -7.47
CA LEU A 55 -9.65 -20.35 -6.16
C LEU A 55 -10.68 -19.92 -5.12
N HIS A 56 -11.32 -20.87 -4.47
CA HIS A 56 -12.36 -20.63 -3.45
C HIS A 56 -11.86 -20.97 -2.06
N VAL A 57 -11.81 -20.00 -1.16
CA VAL A 57 -11.57 -20.26 0.26
C VAL A 57 -12.91 -20.49 0.94
N LYS A 58 -13.12 -21.70 1.43
CA LYS A 58 -14.41 -22.18 1.95
C LYS A 58 -14.59 -21.85 3.43
N GLU A 59 -15.86 -21.80 3.87
CA GLU A 59 -16.23 -21.54 5.26
C GLU A 59 -15.37 -22.33 6.26
N GLY A 60 -14.78 -21.61 7.21
CA GLY A 60 -13.95 -22.17 8.28
C GLY A 60 -12.47 -22.30 7.94
N ALA A 61 -12.06 -22.10 6.67
CA ALA A 61 -10.66 -22.08 6.26
C ALA A 61 -10.11 -20.63 6.23
N THR A 62 -8.80 -20.50 6.43
CA THR A 62 -8.05 -19.25 6.30
C THR A 62 -6.98 -19.39 5.22
N LEU A 63 -6.95 -18.46 4.26
CA LEU A 63 -5.82 -18.27 3.36
C LEU A 63 -4.89 -17.21 3.95
N THR A 64 -3.73 -17.65 4.45
CA THR A 64 -2.67 -16.75 4.92
C THR A 64 -1.69 -16.47 3.79
N ILE A 65 -1.40 -15.19 3.53
CA ILE A 65 -0.46 -14.75 2.50
C ILE A 65 0.60 -13.88 3.17
N GLU A 66 1.83 -14.40 3.19
CA GLU A 66 2.95 -13.72 3.84
C GLU A 66 3.55 -12.59 2.96
N PRO A 67 4.34 -11.68 3.55
CA PRO A 67 4.92 -10.54 2.81
C PRO A 67 5.72 -10.97 1.57
N GLY A 68 5.64 -10.16 0.50
CA GLY A 68 6.40 -10.37 -0.74
C GLY A 68 5.95 -11.55 -1.60
N VAL A 69 4.86 -12.21 -1.23
CA VAL A 69 4.25 -13.26 -2.07
C VAL A 69 3.76 -12.66 -3.39
N THR A 70 4.03 -13.35 -4.49
CA THR A 70 3.49 -13.04 -5.81
C THR A 70 2.55 -14.15 -6.28
N ILE A 71 1.31 -13.80 -6.65
CA ILE A 71 0.34 -14.72 -7.24
C ILE A 71 0.16 -14.32 -8.71
N ILE A 72 0.37 -15.27 -9.63
CA ILE A 72 0.33 -15.01 -11.08
C ILE A 72 -0.79 -15.83 -11.71
N ALA A 73 -1.82 -15.15 -12.19
CA ALA A 73 -2.88 -15.71 -13.01
C ALA A 73 -2.32 -16.13 -14.38
N GLN A 74 -2.72 -17.30 -14.85
CA GLN A 74 -2.17 -17.90 -16.07
C GLN A 74 -2.89 -17.39 -17.32
N ASP A 75 -2.15 -17.23 -18.41
CA ASP A 75 -2.72 -17.00 -19.74
C ASP A 75 -3.12 -18.34 -20.35
N ASP A 76 -4.24 -18.88 -19.91
CA ASP A 76 -4.82 -20.10 -20.43
C ASP A 76 -6.31 -19.87 -20.83
N ASN A 77 -7.09 -20.91 -21.01
CA ASN A 77 -8.50 -20.76 -21.40
C ASN A 77 -9.46 -20.82 -20.18
N GLN A 78 -8.94 -20.69 -18.96
CA GLN A 78 -9.73 -20.63 -17.74
C GLN A 78 -9.75 -19.19 -17.22
N VAL A 79 -10.81 -18.83 -16.52
CA VAL A 79 -10.86 -17.53 -15.83
C VAL A 79 -10.32 -17.71 -14.43
N ASP A 80 -9.22 -17.04 -14.16
CA ASP A 80 -8.56 -17.05 -12.88
C ASP A 80 -9.17 -15.97 -11.97
N TYR A 81 -9.47 -16.31 -10.73
CA TYR A 81 -9.91 -15.37 -9.70
C TYR A 81 -9.71 -15.96 -8.31
N ILE A 82 -9.71 -15.11 -7.28
CA ILE A 82 -9.65 -15.52 -5.87
C ILE A 82 -10.94 -15.08 -5.19
N LEU A 83 -11.65 -16.02 -4.57
CA LEU A 83 -12.92 -15.79 -3.88
C LEU A 83 -12.84 -16.29 -2.43
N ILE A 84 -12.96 -15.36 -1.49
CA ILE A 84 -13.10 -15.66 -0.07
C ILE A 84 -14.59 -15.76 0.23
N GLU A 85 -15.08 -16.97 0.40
CA GLU A 85 -16.51 -17.21 0.63
C GLU A 85 -16.95 -16.84 2.05
N GLN A 86 -18.23 -16.68 2.25
CA GLN A 86 -18.84 -16.33 3.54
C GLN A 86 -18.38 -17.26 4.67
N GLY A 87 -17.78 -16.71 5.73
CA GLY A 87 -17.27 -17.50 6.87
C GLY A 87 -15.87 -18.08 6.68
N ALA A 88 -15.27 -17.89 5.49
CA ALA A 88 -13.83 -18.06 5.28
C ALA A 88 -13.08 -16.79 5.69
N LYS A 89 -11.74 -16.85 5.69
CA LYS A 89 -10.87 -15.72 5.98
C LYS A 89 -9.69 -15.59 5.02
N ILE A 90 -9.26 -14.36 4.84
CA ILE A 90 -7.97 -14.04 4.26
C ILE A 90 -7.12 -13.31 5.30
N ASP A 91 -5.88 -13.74 5.53
CA ASP A 91 -4.89 -13.05 6.36
C ASP A 91 -3.67 -12.71 5.49
N ALA A 92 -3.77 -11.60 4.76
CA ALA A 92 -2.80 -11.15 3.77
C ALA A 92 -2.12 -9.87 4.26
N ARG A 93 -0.90 -10.00 4.77
CA ARG A 93 -0.15 -8.93 5.43
C ARG A 93 1.16 -8.66 4.71
N GLY A 94 1.11 -7.94 3.61
CA GLY A 94 2.29 -7.36 2.99
C GLY A 94 2.90 -6.23 3.84
N THR A 95 3.97 -5.64 3.35
CA THR A 95 4.60 -4.44 3.90
C THR A 95 4.97 -3.49 2.77
N ALA A 96 5.31 -2.24 3.07
CA ALA A 96 5.77 -1.30 2.04
C ALA A 96 7.02 -1.80 1.30
N SER A 97 7.92 -2.52 1.97
CA SER A 97 9.13 -3.09 1.35
C SER A 97 8.93 -4.49 0.75
N ALA A 98 7.84 -5.17 1.09
CA ALA A 98 7.51 -6.50 0.60
C ALA A 98 6.00 -6.63 0.38
N PRO A 99 5.41 -5.88 -0.58
CA PRO A 99 3.99 -5.96 -0.87
C PRO A 99 3.61 -7.33 -1.43
N ILE A 100 2.37 -7.74 -1.17
CA ILE A 100 1.78 -8.89 -1.85
C ILE A 100 1.33 -8.44 -3.23
N VAL A 101 1.71 -9.16 -4.27
CA VAL A 101 1.36 -8.84 -5.66
C VAL A 101 0.50 -9.94 -6.26
N MET A 102 -0.70 -9.59 -6.70
CA MET A 102 -1.60 -10.48 -7.44
C MET A 102 -1.72 -9.92 -8.86
N THR A 103 -1.21 -10.64 -9.85
CA THR A 103 -1.04 -10.15 -11.22
C THR A 103 -1.32 -11.24 -12.25
N SER A 104 -1.17 -10.93 -13.53
CA SER A 104 -1.31 -11.89 -14.63
C SER A 104 -0.07 -11.93 -15.52
N ASN A 105 0.21 -13.09 -16.08
CA ASN A 105 1.23 -13.25 -17.12
C ASN A 105 0.98 -12.36 -18.34
N ARG A 106 -0.29 -12.09 -18.69
CA ARG A 106 -0.66 -11.32 -19.86
C ARG A 106 -0.44 -9.81 -19.69
N LYS A 107 -0.51 -9.31 -18.45
CA LYS A 107 -0.35 -7.88 -18.12
C LYS A 107 -1.17 -6.93 -19.01
N GLU A 108 -2.41 -7.29 -19.23
CA GLU A 108 -3.41 -6.53 -19.98
C GLU A 108 -4.66 -6.38 -19.11
N ALA A 109 -5.39 -5.27 -19.23
CA ALA A 109 -6.65 -5.05 -18.53
C ALA A 109 -7.61 -6.22 -18.78
N GLY A 110 -8.29 -6.70 -17.74
CA GLY A 110 -9.18 -7.85 -17.82
C GLY A 110 -8.51 -9.22 -18.01
N ALA A 111 -7.22 -9.31 -17.71
CA ALA A 111 -6.48 -10.57 -17.87
C ALA A 111 -6.95 -11.66 -16.91
N TRP A 112 -7.53 -11.30 -15.77
CA TRP A 112 -8.04 -12.21 -14.74
C TRP A 112 -9.13 -11.54 -13.89
N GLY A 113 -9.79 -12.28 -13.01
CA GLY A 113 -10.98 -11.85 -12.29
C GLY A 113 -10.73 -11.15 -10.93
N GLY A 114 -9.51 -10.88 -10.51
CA GLY A 114 -9.27 -10.10 -9.29
C GLY A 114 -9.50 -10.87 -7.96
N LEU A 115 -9.68 -10.10 -6.87
CA LEU A 115 -9.88 -10.60 -5.51
C LEU A 115 -11.25 -10.20 -4.96
N HIS A 116 -12.05 -11.20 -4.58
CA HIS A 116 -13.43 -11.06 -4.13
C HIS A 116 -13.60 -11.60 -2.71
N ILE A 117 -14.33 -10.87 -1.86
CA ILE A 117 -14.57 -11.22 -0.46
C ILE A 117 -16.07 -11.14 -0.16
N CYS A 118 -16.64 -12.26 0.34
CA CYS A 118 -18.04 -12.36 0.74
C CYS A 118 -18.17 -12.38 2.26
N GLY A 119 -18.82 -11.37 2.83
CA GLY A 119 -19.08 -11.22 4.27
C GLY A 119 -20.55 -11.44 4.65
N LYS A 120 -20.83 -11.23 5.94
CA LYS A 120 -22.15 -11.41 6.59
C LYS A 120 -22.77 -10.09 7.07
N ALA A 121 -22.23 -8.94 6.64
CA ALA A 121 -22.78 -7.64 6.99
C ALA A 121 -24.08 -7.32 6.21
N PRO A 122 -24.89 -6.36 6.67
CA PRO A 122 -26.13 -5.99 6.00
C PRO A 122 -25.93 -5.48 4.58
N ILE A 123 -26.84 -5.88 3.69
CA ILE A 123 -26.97 -5.42 2.29
C ILE A 123 -28.44 -5.15 1.98
N ASN A 124 -28.72 -4.45 0.91
CA ASN A 124 -30.11 -4.20 0.47
C ASN A 124 -30.54 -4.96 -0.79
N ALA A 125 -29.67 -5.83 -1.36
CA ALA A 125 -30.00 -6.67 -2.51
C ALA A 125 -30.93 -7.88 -2.17
N GLY A 126 -31.23 -8.09 -0.89
CA GLY A 126 -32.08 -9.19 -0.42
C GLY A 126 -31.29 -10.40 0.07
N THR A 127 -32.04 -11.45 0.48
CA THR A 127 -31.45 -12.62 1.20
C THR A 127 -30.80 -13.66 0.28
N ASP A 128 -31.05 -13.59 -1.02
CA ASP A 128 -30.57 -14.57 -2.01
C ASP A 128 -29.43 -14.00 -2.89
N ALA A 129 -28.79 -12.92 -2.42
CA ALA A 129 -27.70 -12.27 -3.13
C ALA A 129 -26.54 -13.22 -3.40
N LYS A 130 -25.99 -13.10 -4.61
CA LYS A 130 -24.88 -13.91 -5.11
C LYS A 130 -23.81 -13.02 -5.70
N SER A 131 -22.56 -13.35 -5.40
CA SER A 131 -21.42 -12.69 -6.04
C SER A 131 -21.47 -12.88 -7.56
N GLU A 132 -21.03 -11.90 -8.29
CA GLU A 132 -20.96 -11.94 -9.76
C GLU A 132 -20.07 -13.07 -10.24
N ILE A 133 -19.03 -13.36 -9.48
CA ILE A 133 -18.10 -14.45 -9.73
C ILE A 133 -18.30 -15.57 -8.72
N GLY A 134 -18.31 -16.82 -9.19
CA GLY A 134 -18.34 -18.02 -8.35
C GLY A 134 -19.68 -18.30 -7.69
N ASP A 135 -20.72 -17.49 -7.89
CA ASP A 135 -22.08 -17.65 -7.34
C ASP A 135 -22.11 -17.86 -5.80
N ALA A 136 -21.16 -17.27 -5.07
CA ALA A 136 -21.13 -17.37 -3.61
C ALA A 136 -22.19 -16.49 -2.96
N SER A 137 -22.75 -16.95 -1.84
CA SER A 137 -23.70 -16.14 -1.05
C SER A 137 -22.97 -15.05 -0.29
N TYR A 138 -23.60 -13.88 -0.14
CA TYR A 138 -23.10 -12.81 0.71
C TYR A 138 -24.24 -12.06 1.41
N GLY A 139 -23.86 -11.15 2.33
CA GLY A 139 -24.81 -10.40 3.11
C GLY A 139 -25.37 -11.17 4.31
N GLY A 140 -25.97 -10.46 5.23
CA GLY A 140 -26.51 -11.01 6.48
C GLY A 140 -26.92 -9.92 7.46
N ASN A 141 -26.71 -10.15 8.76
CA ASN A 141 -27.11 -9.24 9.82
C ASN A 141 -25.97 -8.91 10.82
N ASP A 142 -24.74 -9.21 10.45
CA ASP A 142 -23.57 -8.97 11.31
C ASP A 142 -22.72 -7.81 10.77
N PRO A 143 -22.98 -6.55 11.19
CA PRO A 143 -22.18 -5.42 10.72
C PRO A 143 -20.72 -5.49 11.17
N ALA A 144 -20.39 -6.31 12.19
CA ALA A 144 -19.03 -6.52 12.67
C ALA A 144 -18.40 -7.81 12.11
N ASP A 145 -18.98 -8.38 11.04
CA ASP A 145 -18.39 -9.52 10.33
C ASP A 145 -16.91 -9.26 10.03
N ASN A 146 -16.12 -10.32 10.15
CA ASN A 146 -14.69 -10.27 10.00
C ASN A 146 -14.22 -11.33 9.00
N SER A 147 -13.94 -10.90 7.78
CA SER A 147 -13.39 -11.74 6.71
C SER A 147 -11.84 -11.79 6.71
N GLY A 148 -11.18 -11.08 7.66
CA GLY A 148 -9.73 -11.16 7.85
C GLY A 148 -9.00 -9.82 7.75
N VAL A 149 -7.79 -9.87 7.18
CA VAL A 149 -6.89 -8.71 7.07
C VAL A 149 -6.31 -8.65 5.66
N LEU A 150 -6.38 -7.46 5.04
CA LEU A 150 -5.78 -7.13 3.76
C LEU A 150 -4.89 -5.90 3.95
N GLN A 151 -3.57 -6.08 3.83
CA GLN A 151 -2.60 -4.98 3.99
C GLN A 151 -1.50 -5.06 2.95
N TYR A 152 -1.16 -3.92 2.35
CA TYR A 152 -0.12 -3.78 1.33
C TYR A 152 -0.26 -4.82 0.21
N ILE A 153 -1.42 -4.82 -0.44
CA ILE A 153 -1.73 -5.73 -1.55
C ILE A 153 -1.92 -4.91 -2.83
N ARG A 154 -1.32 -5.39 -3.90
CA ARG A 154 -1.53 -4.86 -5.23
C ARG A 154 -2.20 -5.92 -6.12
N VAL A 155 -3.37 -5.59 -6.67
CA VAL A 155 -4.07 -6.36 -7.70
C VAL A 155 -3.87 -5.65 -9.03
N GLU A 156 -3.22 -6.32 -9.96
CA GLU A 156 -2.86 -5.77 -11.26
C GLU A 156 -3.61 -6.50 -12.37
N TYR A 157 -4.16 -5.74 -13.34
CA TYR A 157 -4.77 -6.26 -14.57
C TYR A 157 -6.02 -7.12 -14.34
N GLY A 158 -6.77 -6.88 -13.26
CA GLY A 158 -8.07 -7.51 -12.98
C GLY A 158 -9.16 -7.05 -13.94
N GLY A 159 -10.41 -7.38 -13.64
CA GLY A 159 -11.55 -6.84 -14.38
C GLY A 159 -12.07 -7.74 -15.50
N PHE A 160 -11.93 -9.07 -15.41
CA PHE A 160 -12.39 -9.97 -16.46
C PHE A 160 -13.92 -9.93 -16.62
N THR A 161 -14.39 -9.68 -17.83
CA THR A 161 -15.82 -9.67 -18.19
C THR A 161 -16.31 -11.10 -18.48
N PHE A 162 -17.19 -11.65 -17.63
CA PHE A 162 -17.79 -12.97 -17.82
C PHE A 162 -19.00 -12.92 -18.77
N SER A 163 -19.76 -11.84 -18.71
CA SER A 163 -20.93 -11.57 -19.57
C SER A 163 -21.25 -10.07 -19.51
N GLU A 164 -22.22 -9.60 -20.29
CA GLU A 164 -22.71 -8.20 -20.26
C GLU A 164 -23.31 -7.79 -18.90
N GLU A 165 -23.58 -8.72 -17.99
CA GLU A 165 -24.19 -8.48 -16.68
C GLU A 165 -23.30 -8.96 -15.52
N LYS A 166 -22.12 -9.50 -15.79
CA LYS A 166 -21.21 -10.05 -14.77
C LYS A 166 -19.76 -9.72 -15.12
N GLU A 167 -19.22 -8.84 -14.39
CA GLU A 167 -17.85 -8.37 -14.54
C GLU A 167 -17.07 -8.56 -13.23
N ALA A 168 -15.80 -8.62 -13.32
CA ALA A 168 -14.93 -8.70 -12.17
C ALA A 168 -14.22 -7.36 -11.97
N ASN A 169 -13.90 -7.04 -10.75
CA ASN A 169 -13.17 -5.83 -10.38
C ASN A 169 -11.72 -6.15 -9.98
N GLY A 170 -10.95 -5.14 -9.67
CA GLY A 170 -9.70 -5.32 -8.96
C GLY A 170 -9.94 -5.95 -7.59
N PHE A 171 -10.69 -5.26 -6.76
CA PHE A 171 -11.15 -5.73 -5.44
C PHE A 171 -12.66 -5.58 -5.33
N THR A 172 -13.33 -6.66 -4.92
CA THR A 172 -14.78 -6.61 -4.66
C THR A 172 -15.12 -7.04 -3.24
N PHE A 173 -15.92 -6.23 -2.55
CA PHE A 173 -16.36 -6.44 -1.17
C PHE A 173 -17.88 -6.66 -1.12
N TYR A 174 -18.31 -7.91 -1.11
CA TYR A 174 -19.72 -8.30 -1.04
C TYR A 174 -20.18 -8.43 0.42
N GLY A 175 -20.90 -7.46 0.96
CA GLY A 175 -21.44 -7.49 2.33
C GLY A 175 -20.37 -7.71 3.40
N VAL A 176 -19.20 -7.14 3.24
CA VAL A 176 -18.07 -7.28 4.18
C VAL A 176 -18.28 -6.34 5.38
N GLY A 177 -18.02 -6.84 6.59
CA GLY A 177 -18.24 -6.11 7.84
C GLY A 177 -17.02 -5.35 8.35
N ASN A 178 -17.27 -4.40 9.26
CA ASN A 178 -16.24 -3.52 9.83
C ASN A 178 -15.26 -4.20 10.82
N GLY A 179 -15.42 -5.50 11.07
CA GLY A 179 -14.42 -6.31 11.74
C GLY A 179 -13.25 -6.72 10.82
N THR A 180 -13.40 -6.53 9.50
CA THR A 180 -12.36 -6.79 8.50
C THR A 180 -11.42 -5.58 8.41
N THR A 181 -10.12 -5.83 8.37
CA THR A 181 -9.10 -4.78 8.15
C THR A 181 -8.79 -4.66 6.67
N VAL A 182 -8.92 -3.45 6.12
CA VAL A 182 -8.56 -3.11 4.74
C VAL A 182 -7.69 -1.85 4.75
N ASP A 183 -6.42 -2.02 4.39
CA ASP A 183 -5.40 -0.99 4.57
C ASP A 183 -4.29 -1.13 3.51
N HIS A 184 -3.91 -0.04 2.84
CA HIS A 184 -2.88 -0.02 1.79
C HIS A 184 -3.13 -1.04 0.66
N LEU A 185 -4.18 -0.82 -0.13
CA LEU A 185 -4.48 -1.62 -1.32
C LEU A 185 -4.37 -0.79 -2.59
N GLN A 186 -3.86 -1.40 -3.66
CA GLN A 186 -3.87 -0.80 -5.00
C GLN A 186 -4.51 -1.74 -6.01
N ALA A 187 -5.51 -1.23 -6.75
CA ALA A 187 -5.98 -1.79 -8.00
C ALA A 187 -5.31 -1.06 -9.16
N TYR A 188 -4.68 -1.80 -10.06
CA TYR A 188 -3.85 -1.25 -11.13
C TYR A 188 -4.18 -1.84 -12.50
N GLY A 189 -4.61 -1.00 -13.44
CA GLY A 189 -4.73 -1.34 -14.85
C GLY A 189 -5.75 -2.42 -15.17
N GLY A 190 -6.86 -2.48 -14.43
CA GLY A 190 -8.00 -3.37 -14.67
C GLY A 190 -8.89 -2.90 -15.82
N SER A 191 -9.79 -3.77 -16.29
CA SER A 191 -10.77 -3.44 -17.34
C SER A 191 -12.16 -3.14 -16.81
N ASP A 192 -12.33 -3.18 -15.52
CA ASP A 192 -13.54 -2.84 -14.79
C ASP A 192 -13.16 -1.98 -13.59
N ASP A 193 -13.95 -1.94 -12.52
CA ASP A 193 -13.69 -1.08 -11.38
C ASP A 193 -12.39 -1.41 -10.65
N GLY A 194 -11.80 -0.37 -10.07
CA GLY A 194 -10.69 -0.57 -9.16
C GLY A 194 -11.13 -1.25 -7.86
N PHE A 195 -12.14 -0.69 -7.22
CA PHE A 195 -12.74 -1.17 -5.98
C PHE A 195 -14.26 -1.04 -6.06
N GLU A 196 -14.97 -2.13 -5.74
CA GLU A 196 -16.42 -2.10 -5.67
C GLU A 196 -16.95 -2.69 -4.35
N TRP A 197 -17.97 -2.03 -3.77
CA TRP A 197 -18.65 -2.43 -2.54
C TRP A 197 -20.13 -2.72 -2.77
N PHE A 198 -20.50 -3.98 -2.69
CA PHE A 198 -21.89 -4.44 -2.68
C PHE A 198 -22.41 -4.49 -1.24
N GLY A 199 -22.84 -3.36 -0.70
CA GLY A 199 -23.29 -3.24 0.67
C GLY A 199 -22.21 -3.48 1.73
N GLY A 200 -22.64 -3.78 2.96
CA GLY A 200 -21.72 -4.02 4.06
C GLY A 200 -21.30 -2.75 4.81
N THR A 201 -20.35 -2.92 5.72
CA THR A 201 -19.90 -1.87 6.64
C THR A 201 -18.38 -1.79 6.76
N VAL A 202 -17.65 -2.43 5.85
CA VAL A 202 -16.17 -2.46 5.90
C VAL A 202 -15.59 -1.05 5.83
N ASN A 203 -14.63 -0.78 6.70
CA ASN A 203 -13.88 0.48 6.71
C ASN A 203 -12.56 0.29 5.94
N VAL A 204 -12.12 1.34 5.24
CA VAL A 204 -10.96 1.27 4.34
C VAL A 204 -10.03 2.47 4.50
N LYS A 205 -8.70 2.24 4.49
CA LYS A 205 -7.69 3.31 4.48
C LYS A 205 -6.62 3.06 3.42
N TYR A 206 -6.06 4.14 2.89
CA TYR A 206 -4.91 4.11 1.99
C TYR A 206 -5.17 3.27 0.74
N LEU A 207 -6.24 3.61 0.01
CA LEU A 207 -6.58 2.94 -1.24
C LEU A 207 -6.07 3.73 -2.46
N ILE A 208 -5.59 3.01 -3.46
CA ILE A 208 -5.16 3.57 -4.73
C ILE A 208 -5.83 2.81 -5.88
N SER A 209 -6.63 3.51 -6.69
CA SER A 209 -7.10 3.01 -7.98
C SER A 209 -6.31 3.72 -9.09
N THR A 210 -5.58 2.94 -9.87
CA THR A 210 -4.75 3.48 -10.95
C THR A 210 -5.16 2.88 -12.28
N ASN A 211 -5.75 3.72 -13.15
CA ASN A 211 -6.00 3.40 -14.54
C ASN A 211 -6.84 2.13 -14.78
N ASN A 212 -7.85 1.89 -13.92
CA ASN A 212 -8.91 0.91 -14.16
C ASN A 212 -9.92 1.53 -15.13
N THR A 213 -10.43 0.76 -16.12
CA THR A 213 -11.09 1.37 -17.29
C THR A 213 -12.58 1.60 -17.14
N ASP A 214 -13.21 1.14 -16.08
CA ASP A 214 -14.51 1.66 -15.65
C ASP A 214 -14.29 2.64 -14.50
N ASP A 215 -14.84 2.44 -13.34
CA ASP A 215 -14.78 3.37 -12.25
C ASP A 215 -13.58 3.12 -11.32
N SER A 216 -13.11 4.17 -10.66
CA SER A 216 -12.01 3.98 -9.70
C SER A 216 -12.51 3.43 -8.37
N PHE A 217 -13.64 3.94 -7.90
CA PHE A 217 -14.33 3.51 -6.68
C PHE A 217 -15.83 3.46 -6.96
N ASP A 218 -16.45 2.31 -6.84
CA ASP A 218 -17.89 2.14 -6.95
C ASP A 218 -18.50 1.57 -5.66
N TRP A 219 -19.71 1.99 -5.34
CA TRP A 219 -20.51 1.36 -4.29
C TRP A 219 -21.98 1.30 -4.61
N THR A 220 -22.58 0.20 -4.20
CA THR A 220 -24.00 -0.08 -4.34
C THR A 220 -24.52 -0.89 -3.14
N GLU A 221 -25.77 -1.31 -3.18
CA GLU A 221 -26.41 -2.27 -2.28
C GLU A 221 -26.30 -1.96 -0.79
N GLY A 222 -26.18 -0.67 -0.42
CA GLY A 222 -26.26 -0.25 0.99
C GLY A 222 -24.93 -0.25 1.73
N TRP A 223 -23.80 0.04 1.07
CA TRP A 223 -22.55 0.21 1.77
C TRP A 223 -22.56 1.40 2.74
N CYS A 224 -22.17 1.14 4.01
CA CYS A 224 -22.16 2.11 5.10
C CYS A 224 -20.82 2.12 5.85
N GLY A 225 -19.70 1.94 5.17
CA GLY A 225 -18.36 1.99 5.74
C GLY A 225 -17.76 3.40 5.79
N ASN A 226 -16.59 3.50 6.42
CA ASN A 226 -15.77 4.70 6.42
C ASN A 226 -14.57 4.53 5.49
N GLY A 227 -14.16 5.59 4.77
CA GLY A 227 -12.97 5.60 3.92
C GLY A 227 -12.08 6.81 4.17
N GLN A 228 -10.76 6.61 4.28
CA GLN A 228 -9.82 7.72 4.41
C GLN A 228 -8.53 7.49 3.61
N PHE A 229 -7.98 8.57 3.05
CA PHE A 229 -6.77 8.54 2.21
C PHE A 229 -6.94 7.67 0.97
N MET A 230 -7.83 8.10 0.06
CA MET A 230 -8.13 7.39 -1.18
C MET A 230 -7.66 8.19 -2.39
N ILE A 231 -6.96 7.53 -3.30
CA ILE A 231 -6.41 8.12 -4.52
C ILE A 231 -7.00 7.39 -5.73
N ALA A 232 -7.60 8.17 -6.65
CA ALA A 232 -7.91 7.71 -8.00
C ALA A 232 -7.01 8.44 -8.98
N GLN A 233 -6.37 7.71 -9.90
CA GLN A 233 -5.58 8.28 -10.99
C GLN A 233 -5.90 7.58 -12.30
N GLN A 234 -6.50 8.32 -13.23
CA GLN A 234 -6.87 7.84 -14.55
C GLN A 234 -6.03 8.55 -15.62
N ILE A 235 -5.49 7.79 -16.58
CA ILE A 235 -4.76 8.31 -17.75
C ILE A 235 -5.31 7.80 -19.07
N SER A 236 -5.95 6.62 -19.10
CA SER A 236 -6.61 6.08 -20.28
C SER A 236 -7.91 6.85 -20.57
N GLU A 237 -8.22 7.08 -21.86
CA GLU A 237 -9.49 7.67 -22.30
C GLU A 237 -10.69 6.73 -22.06
N GLU A 238 -10.43 5.45 -21.78
CA GLU A 238 -11.44 4.42 -21.52
C GLU A 238 -11.98 4.45 -20.09
N CYS A 239 -11.29 5.14 -19.14
CA CYS A 239 -11.74 5.24 -17.75
C CYS A 239 -12.98 6.13 -17.62
N ASP A 240 -14.03 5.66 -16.92
CA ASP A 240 -15.26 6.43 -16.69
C ASP A 240 -15.18 7.28 -15.40
N ALA A 241 -15.96 7.05 -14.36
CA ALA A 241 -15.99 7.95 -13.22
C ALA A 241 -14.81 7.71 -12.24
N LEU A 242 -14.47 8.73 -11.45
CA LEU A 242 -13.51 8.58 -10.33
C LEU A 242 -14.21 8.00 -9.10
N ILE A 243 -15.49 8.29 -8.94
CA ILE A 243 -16.43 7.65 -8.03
C ILE A 243 -17.77 7.49 -8.74
N GLU A 244 -18.30 6.27 -8.81
CA GLU A 244 -19.70 5.97 -9.04
C GLU A 244 -20.36 5.56 -7.72
N ALA A 245 -21.60 6.00 -7.47
CA ALA A 245 -22.18 5.92 -6.14
C ALA A 245 -23.67 5.66 -6.19
N ASP A 246 -24.07 4.44 -5.84
CA ASP A 246 -25.43 3.96 -5.90
C ASP A 246 -25.97 3.52 -4.53
N ASN A 247 -27.27 3.58 -4.38
CA ASN A 247 -27.95 2.80 -3.35
C ASN A 247 -28.38 1.44 -3.89
N ASN A 248 -29.29 1.44 -4.89
CA ASN A 248 -29.76 0.24 -5.54
C ASN A 248 -30.55 0.64 -6.78
N ASP A 249 -30.11 0.19 -7.94
CA ASP A 249 -30.73 0.53 -9.23
C ASP A 249 -32.16 0.03 -9.40
N ASN A 250 -32.52 -1.05 -8.73
CA ASN A 250 -33.87 -1.63 -8.81
C ASN A 250 -34.85 -0.99 -7.82
N ASP A 251 -34.34 -0.42 -6.72
CA ASP A 251 -35.14 0.25 -5.70
C ASP A 251 -34.29 1.30 -4.98
N ASN A 252 -34.32 2.53 -5.45
CA ASN A 252 -33.59 3.66 -4.89
C ASN A 252 -33.85 3.93 -3.38
N MET A 253 -34.86 3.29 -2.81
CA MET A 253 -35.23 3.41 -1.39
C MET A 253 -34.96 2.12 -0.60
N ALA A 254 -34.27 1.14 -1.19
CA ALA A 254 -33.92 -0.11 -0.52
C ALA A 254 -33.06 0.15 0.72
N GLU A 255 -33.35 -0.56 1.81
CA GLU A 255 -32.67 -0.41 3.10
C GLU A 255 -31.75 -1.61 3.41
N PRO A 256 -30.52 -1.41 3.97
CA PRO A 256 -29.97 -0.12 4.37
C PRO A 256 -29.61 0.76 3.15
N ILE A 257 -29.83 2.07 3.25
CA ILE A 257 -29.42 2.99 2.19
C ILE A 257 -27.90 3.14 2.23
N SER A 258 -27.22 3.11 1.09
CA SER A 258 -25.79 3.42 0.97
C SER A 258 -25.50 4.79 1.57
N HIS A 259 -24.60 4.82 2.56
CA HIS A 259 -24.25 6.05 3.27
C HIS A 259 -22.81 6.00 3.82
N PRO A 260 -21.81 5.87 2.96
CA PRO A 260 -20.42 5.91 3.41
C PRO A 260 -20.01 7.30 3.90
N VAL A 261 -19.00 7.33 4.78
CA VAL A 261 -18.33 8.55 5.21
C VAL A 261 -16.89 8.52 4.70
N LEU A 262 -16.54 9.46 3.82
CA LEU A 262 -15.25 9.50 3.16
C LEU A 262 -14.49 10.79 3.48
N SER A 263 -13.19 10.73 3.71
CA SER A 263 -12.36 11.90 3.96
C SER A 263 -10.96 11.78 3.36
N ASN A 264 -10.38 12.91 2.96
CA ASN A 264 -9.02 13.00 2.42
C ASN A 264 -8.85 12.19 1.11
N LEU A 265 -9.54 12.65 0.04
CA LEU A 265 -9.47 12.02 -1.27
C LEU A 265 -8.71 12.91 -2.26
N THR A 266 -7.91 12.28 -3.14
CA THR A 266 -7.33 12.91 -4.33
C THR A 266 -7.78 12.15 -5.57
N LEU A 267 -8.66 12.77 -6.35
CA LEU A 267 -9.34 12.18 -7.50
C LEU A 267 -8.89 12.88 -8.78
N VAL A 268 -8.07 12.19 -9.59
CA VAL A 268 -7.42 12.74 -10.78
C VAL A 268 -7.89 12.00 -12.03
N GLY A 269 -8.68 12.66 -12.84
CA GLY A 269 -9.19 12.13 -14.09
C GLY A 269 -8.22 12.28 -15.27
N ASN A 270 -8.59 11.67 -16.38
CA ASN A 270 -7.81 11.54 -17.62
C ASN A 270 -7.90 12.75 -18.58
N GLY A 271 -8.56 13.82 -18.20
CA GLY A 271 -8.81 14.98 -19.07
C GLY A 271 -9.95 14.78 -20.08
N ALA A 272 -10.60 13.60 -20.10
CA ALA A 272 -11.70 13.28 -21.00
C ALA A 272 -13.03 13.91 -20.54
N ASP A 273 -14.02 13.87 -21.45
CA ASP A 273 -15.40 14.22 -21.12
C ASP A 273 -16.01 13.07 -20.31
N GLY A 274 -16.10 13.23 -19.01
CA GLY A 274 -16.57 12.23 -18.07
C GLY A 274 -16.89 12.81 -16.69
N ARG A 275 -17.27 11.94 -15.78
CA ARG A 275 -17.70 12.30 -14.43
C ARG A 275 -16.55 12.13 -13.42
N GLY A 276 -16.44 13.07 -12.50
CA GLY A 276 -15.57 12.95 -11.33
C GLY A 276 -16.25 12.12 -10.26
N ILE A 277 -17.12 12.75 -9.45
CA ILE A 277 -17.99 12.07 -8.51
C ILE A 277 -19.38 12.00 -9.13
N ARG A 278 -19.95 10.80 -9.24
CA ARG A 278 -21.29 10.53 -9.76
C ARG A 278 -22.15 9.95 -8.63
N LEU A 279 -23.12 10.71 -8.12
CA LEU A 279 -24.04 10.28 -7.08
C LEU A 279 -25.42 9.99 -7.70
N ARG A 280 -25.91 8.75 -7.60
CA ARG A 280 -27.17 8.31 -8.27
C ARG A 280 -27.96 7.30 -7.44
N ALA A 281 -29.04 6.77 -8.03
CA ALA A 281 -29.86 5.66 -7.52
C ALA A 281 -30.23 5.75 -6.03
N GLY A 282 -30.47 6.97 -5.51
CA GLY A 282 -30.89 7.19 -4.12
C GLY A 282 -29.75 7.12 -3.07
N THR A 283 -28.49 7.03 -3.49
CA THR A 283 -27.36 7.00 -2.54
C THR A 283 -27.35 8.21 -1.63
N GLN A 284 -26.93 8.00 -0.40
CA GLN A 284 -26.47 9.03 0.53
C GLN A 284 -24.95 8.90 0.69
N ALA A 285 -24.29 10.00 1.04
CA ALA A 285 -22.86 10.00 1.35
C ALA A 285 -22.46 11.23 2.15
N GLU A 286 -21.45 11.10 3.01
CA GLU A 286 -20.74 12.23 3.60
C GLU A 286 -19.30 12.23 3.04
N ILE A 287 -18.95 13.23 2.21
CA ILE A 287 -17.62 13.34 1.57
C ILE A 287 -16.96 14.64 2.02
N TYR A 288 -15.74 14.51 2.53
CA TYR A 288 -14.96 15.61 3.11
C TYR A 288 -13.56 15.68 2.51
N ASN A 289 -12.93 16.86 2.58
CA ASN A 289 -11.49 17.01 2.36
C ASN A 289 -11.01 16.46 1.01
N THR A 290 -11.70 16.75 -0.08
CA THR A 290 -11.50 16.09 -1.37
C THR A 290 -11.02 17.06 -2.45
N ILE A 291 -10.04 16.65 -3.25
CA ILE A 291 -9.59 17.32 -4.47
C ILE A 291 -10.07 16.49 -5.67
N VAL A 292 -10.81 17.11 -6.60
CA VAL A 292 -11.28 16.47 -7.84
C VAL A 292 -10.80 17.29 -9.04
N THR A 293 -10.04 16.67 -9.92
CA THR A 293 -9.51 17.32 -11.12
C THR A 293 -9.51 16.39 -12.33
N GLY A 294 -9.36 16.96 -13.54
CA GLY A 294 -9.19 16.20 -14.77
C GLY A 294 -10.47 15.58 -15.37
N LYS A 295 -11.66 15.96 -14.90
CA LYS A 295 -12.95 15.57 -15.53
C LYS A 295 -13.75 16.82 -15.89
N SER A 296 -14.51 16.78 -16.99
CA SER A 296 -15.32 17.91 -17.43
C SER A 296 -16.52 18.19 -16.53
N ARG A 297 -17.02 17.16 -15.83
CA ARG A 297 -18.07 17.20 -14.83
C ARG A 297 -17.55 16.64 -13.52
N ALA A 298 -16.97 17.51 -12.69
CA ALA A 298 -16.29 17.07 -11.47
C ALA A 298 -17.24 16.50 -10.41
N LEU A 299 -18.49 16.95 -10.37
CA LEU A 299 -19.57 16.39 -9.54
C LEU A 299 -20.86 16.33 -10.36
N THR A 300 -21.49 15.17 -10.40
CA THR A 300 -22.80 14.95 -11.03
C THR A 300 -23.75 14.28 -10.05
N THR A 301 -24.98 14.78 -9.97
CA THR A 301 -26.06 14.16 -9.22
C THR A 301 -27.14 13.65 -10.17
N GLU A 302 -27.70 12.49 -9.85
CA GLU A 302 -28.76 11.90 -10.66
C GLU A 302 -29.99 11.60 -9.78
N THR A 303 -31.05 11.27 -9.91
CA THR A 303 -32.22 10.88 -9.12
C THR A 303 -32.67 11.89 -8.05
N GLU A 304 -33.96 12.00 -7.86
CA GLU A 304 -34.58 12.90 -6.89
C GLU A 304 -34.21 12.55 -5.44
N GLY A 305 -34.05 11.25 -5.14
CA GLY A 305 -33.71 10.78 -3.80
C GLY A 305 -32.31 11.23 -3.37
N THR A 306 -31.32 11.10 -4.25
CA THR A 306 -29.94 11.55 -4.02
C THR A 306 -29.86 13.07 -3.82
N GLU A 307 -30.48 13.85 -4.71
CA GLU A 307 -30.48 15.32 -4.59
C GLU A 307 -31.25 15.81 -3.35
N SER A 308 -32.34 15.13 -3.00
CA SER A 308 -33.10 15.42 -1.79
C SER A 308 -32.26 15.21 -0.52
N ALA A 309 -31.45 14.15 -0.47
CA ALA A 309 -30.55 13.86 0.65
C ALA A 309 -29.47 14.95 0.82
N LEU A 310 -28.93 15.47 -0.28
CA LEU A 310 -28.00 16.60 -0.29
C LEU A 310 -28.69 17.90 0.16
N ALA A 311 -29.85 18.21 -0.42
CA ALA A 311 -30.58 19.45 -0.13
C ALA A 311 -31.07 19.54 1.32
N ASN A 312 -31.43 18.42 1.95
CA ASN A 312 -31.90 18.39 3.34
C ASN A 312 -30.77 18.17 4.37
N GLY A 313 -29.52 17.97 3.93
CA GLY A 313 -28.35 17.79 4.78
C GLY A 313 -28.16 16.38 5.36
N THR A 314 -28.89 15.38 4.87
CA THR A 314 -28.63 13.96 5.19
C THR A 314 -27.29 13.54 4.59
N SER A 315 -27.05 13.87 3.32
CA SER A 315 -25.74 13.80 2.69
C SER A 315 -24.97 15.09 2.87
N LYS A 316 -23.64 15.04 2.97
CA LYS A 316 -22.77 16.20 3.16
C LYS A 316 -21.60 16.19 2.20
N LEU A 317 -21.33 17.33 1.59
CA LEU A 317 -20.20 17.58 0.72
C LEU A 317 -19.48 18.83 1.24
N GLN A 318 -18.36 18.66 1.94
CA GLN A 318 -17.65 19.77 2.60
C GLN A 318 -16.14 19.71 2.40
N TYR A 319 -15.51 20.87 2.25
CA TYR A 319 -14.08 21.03 1.97
C TYR A 319 -13.66 20.28 0.69
N ILE A 320 -14.48 20.43 -0.37
CA ILE A 320 -14.28 19.80 -1.66
C ILE A 320 -13.86 20.86 -2.69
N TYR A 321 -12.77 20.57 -3.40
CA TYR A 321 -12.16 21.46 -4.39
C TYR A 321 -12.27 20.83 -5.78
N LEU A 322 -13.17 21.38 -6.62
CA LEU A 322 -13.49 20.87 -7.95
C LEU A 322 -12.81 21.69 -9.03
N SER A 323 -12.18 21.05 -10.01
CA SER A 323 -11.61 21.76 -11.18
C SER A 323 -12.66 22.23 -12.17
N SER A 324 -13.85 21.60 -12.19
CA SER A 324 -14.99 21.96 -13.03
C SER A 324 -16.29 22.02 -12.23
N GLY A 325 -17.43 22.28 -12.89
CA GLY A 325 -18.69 22.57 -12.20
C GLY A 325 -19.41 21.35 -11.65
N VAL A 326 -20.48 21.67 -10.90
CA VAL A 326 -21.51 20.73 -10.45
C VAL A 326 -22.60 20.70 -11.51
N SER A 327 -23.07 19.48 -11.88
CA SER A 327 -24.18 19.27 -12.82
C SER A 327 -25.19 18.30 -12.23
N SER A 328 -26.45 18.43 -12.68
CA SER A 328 -27.52 17.47 -12.40
C SER A 328 -27.93 16.79 -13.68
N ASP A 329 -27.93 15.48 -13.69
CA ASP A 329 -28.53 14.63 -14.74
C ASP A 329 -29.87 14.02 -14.27
N ASN A 330 -30.51 14.64 -13.24
CA ASN A 330 -31.79 14.19 -12.72
C ASN A 330 -32.92 14.38 -13.75
N GLU A 331 -33.46 13.28 -14.24
CA GLU A 331 -34.56 13.23 -15.19
C GLU A 331 -35.94 13.07 -14.52
N GLU A 332 -35.99 12.85 -13.20
CA GLU A 332 -37.22 12.51 -12.47
C GLU A 332 -38.04 13.73 -12.04
N GLY A 333 -37.45 14.93 -12.05
CA GLY A 333 -38.15 16.11 -11.56
C GLY A 333 -37.38 17.43 -11.70
N SER A 334 -37.56 18.31 -10.73
CA SER A 334 -36.79 19.54 -10.64
C SER A 334 -35.45 19.27 -10.00
N VAL A 335 -34.38 19.92 -10.45
CA VAL A 335 -33.09 19.92 -9.78
C VAL A 335 -33.28 20.46 -8.35
N LEU A 336 -32.94 19.63 -7.36
CA LEU A 336 -33.06 19.96 -5.94
C LEU A 336 -31.72 20.36 -5.30
N TYR A 337 -30.60 20.08 -5.99
CA TYR A 337 -29.26 20.43 -5.56
C TYR A 337 -28.45 20.95 -6.75
N ASP A 338 -27.93 22.15 -6.64
CA ASP A 338 -27.14 22.78 -7.71
C ASP A 338 -25.79 23.29 -7.21
N GLN A 339 -25.02 23.93 -8.11
CA GLN A 339 -23.71 24.51 -7.77
C GLN A 339 -23.80 25.59 -6.68
N ASN A 340 -24.93 26.31 -6.53
CA ASN A 340 -25.05 27.32 -5.48
C ASN A 340 -25.24 26.65 -4.10
N ASP A 341 -25.95 25.54 -4.04
CA ASP A 341 -26.09 24.73 -2.83
C ASP A 341 -24.75 24.13 -2.43
N PHE A 342 -24.00 23.61 -3.39
CA PHE A 342 -22.64 23.11 -3.17
C PHE A 342 -21.70 24.19 -2.63
N LEU A 343 -21.79 25.42 -3.16
CA LEU A 343 -20.98 26.59 -2.75
C LEU A 343 -21.51 27.33 -1.52
N ALA A 344 -22.52 26.81 -0.83
CA ALA A 344 -23.02 27.44 0.40
C ALA A 344 -21.87 27.63 1.41
N ASN A 345 -21.83 28.81 2.07
CA ASN A 345 -20.68 29.23 2.88
C ASN A 345 -20.25 28.23 3.96
N ASP A 346 -21.17 27.47 4.51
CA ASP A 346 -20.88 26.50 5.58
C ASP A 346 -20.25 25.20 5.04
N ASN A 347 -20.23 25.00 3.72
CA ASN A 347 -19.63 23.81 3.10
C ASN A 347 -18.13 23.95 2.85
N HIS A 348 -17.62 25.18 2.77
CA HIS A 348 -16.20 25.47 2.48
C HIS A 348 -15.70 24.84 1.16
N ASN A 349 -16.58 24.69 0.18
CA ASN A 349 -16.29 24.10 -1.13
C ASN A 349 -15.83 25.16 -2.14
N GLU A 350 -15.07 24.74 -3.16
CA GLU A 350 -14.60 25.60 -4.25
C GLU A 350 -14.83 24.92 -5.61
N VAL A 351 -15.19 25.73 -6.64
CA VAL A 351 -15.33 25.30 -8.04
C VAL A 351 -14.39 26.13 -8.91
N GLY A 352 -13.78 25.49 -9.89
CA GLY A 352 -12.76 26.10 -10.76
C GLY A 352 -11.37 26.11 -10.11
N TYR A 353 -11.15 25.26 -9.11
CA TYR A 353 -9.86 25.11 -8.45
C TYR A 353 -8.83 24.46 -9.37
N THR A 354 -7.62 25.02 -9.41
CA THR A 354 -6.49 24.43 -10.13
C THR A 354 -5.60 23.72 -9.14
N ALA A 355 -5.71 22.39 -9.10
CA ALA A 355 -4.93 21.55 -8.20
C ALA A 355 -3.42 21.68 -8.47
N GLN A 356 -2.64 21.89 -7.42
CA GLN A 356 -1.17 21.92 -7.46
C GLN A 356 -0.63 20.58 -6.94
N LEU A 357 -0.64 19.57 -7.82
CA LEU A 357 -0.22 18.23 -7.49
C LEU A 357 1.15 17.92 -8.09
N THR A 358 2.09 17.46 -7.26
CA THR A 358 3.35 16.87 -7.71
C THR A 358 3.13 15.39 -8.06
N ASN A 359 3.82 14.88 -9.08
CA ASN A 359 3.64 13.51 -9.59
C ASN A 359 2.17 13.16 -9.86
N SER A 360 1.37 14.16 -10.20
CA SER A 360 -0.06 14.10 -10.52
C SER A 360 -1.00 13.74 -9.35
N ILE A 361 -0.53 13.29 -8.20
CA ILE A 361 -1.37 12.83 -7.07
C ILE A 361 -0.99 13.45 -5.72
N MET A 362 0.24 13.94 -5.55
CA MET A 362 0.76 14.41 -4.28
C MET A 362 0.52 15.91 -4.09
N GLY A 363 -0.16 16.29 -3.05
CA GLY A 363 -0.44 17.67 -2.66
C GLY A 363 -1.71 17.74 -1.82
N THR A 364 -1.77 18.71 -0.92
CA THR A 364 -2.91 18.95 -0.03
C THR A 364 -3.25 20.42 0.04
N ILE A 365 -4.47 20.72 0.49
CA ILE A 365 -4.97 22.08 0.74
C ILE A 365 -5.24 22.20 2.24
N ASP A 366 -4.56 23.13 2.91
CA ASP A 366 -4.69 23.33 4.35
C ASP A 366 -6.09 23.83 4.75
N GLY A 367 -6.50 23.51 5.96
CA GLY A 367 -7.73 24.03 6.55
C GLY A 367 -8.98 23.18 6.28
N GLY A 368 -8.81 21.88 6.10
CA GLY A 368 -9.89 20.90 6.00
C GLY A 368 -10.59 20.60 7.33
N LEU A 369 -11.59 19.72 7.29
CA LEU A 369 -12.29 19.19 8.45
C LEU A 369 -11.42 18.13 9.16
N ASP A 370 -11.37 18.18 10.49
CA ASP A 370 -10.85 17.06 11.29
C ASP A 370 -11.93 15.96 11.41
N ALA A 371 -11.84 14.96 10.54
CA ALA A 371 -12.79 13.85 10.48
C ALA A 371 -12.74 12.93 11.71
N SER A 372 -11.66 12.98 12.52
CA SER A 372 -11.57 12.23 13.80
C SER A 372 -12.65 12.66 14.82
N GLY A 373 -13.24 13.83 14.61
CA GLY A 373 -14.41 14.28 15.36
C GLY A 373 -15.73 13.65 14.93
N ILE A 374 -15.81 13.00 13.77
CA ILE A 374 -17.01 12.30 13.26
C ILE A 374 -17.04 10.86 13.77
N ASP A 375 -15.96 10.13 13.52
CA ASP A 375 -15.77 8.75 13.97
C ASP A 375 -14.30 8.50 14.34
N SER A 376 -14.08 7.66 15.33
CA SER A 376 -12.73 7.28 15.81
C SER A 376 -11.91 6.49 14.80
N PHE A 377 -12.51 6.03 13.72
CA PHE A 377 -11.83 5.41 12.60
C PHE A 377 -10.89 6.39 11.88
N PHE A 378 -11.29 7.67 11.78
CA PHE A 378 -10.50 8.66 11.05
C PHE A 378 -9.30 9.16 11.85
N ASP A 379 -8.16 9.27 11.16
CA ASP A 379 -7.00 9.99 11.67
C ASP A 379 -7.23 11.50 11.58
N ASN A 380 -6.58 12.25 12.47
CA ASN A 380 -6.60 13.71 12.42
C ASN A 380 -5.80 14.20 11.18
N ALA A 381 -6.53 14.62 10.17
CA ALA A 381 -6.00 15.10 8.89
C ALA A 381 -6.85 16.29 8.38
N ALA A 382 -6.72 17.42 9.05
CA ALA A 382 -7.48 18.64 8.76
C ALA A 382 -6.96 19.38 7.49
N TYR A 383 -6.87 18.68 6.37
CA TYR A 383 -6.50 19.18 5.05
C TYR A 383 -7.26 18.41 3.96
N ALA A 384 -7.46 19.00 2.79
CA ALA A 384 -8.06 18.30 1.65
C ALA A 384 -6.97 17.63 0.79
N GLY A 385 -7.30 16.45 0.25
CA GLY A 385 -6.38 15.58 -0.49
C GLY A 385 -5.87 14.40 0.32
N ALA A 386 -5.43 13.34 -0.35
CA ALA A 386 -5.05 12.07 0.26
C ALA A 386 -3.55 11.95 0.56
N LEU A 387 -2.69 12.66 -0.18
CA LEU A 387 -1.23 12.46 -0.17
C LEU A 387 -0.50 13.76 0.10
N PRO A 388 -0.15 14.08 1.36
CA PRO A 388 0.57 15.30 1.68
C PRO A 388 2.04 15.25 1.20
N SER A 389 2.54 16.40 0.73
CA SER A 389 3.95 16.57 0.40
C SER A 389 4.81 16.38 1.66
N GLY A 390 5.61 15.34 1.73
CA GLY A 390 6.44 15.02 2.89
C GLY A 390 5.99 13.80 3.69
N ASN A 391 4.87 13.17 3.31
CA ASN A 391 4.47 11.86 3.81
C ASN A 391 3.89 11.02 2.66
N ASP A 392 4.77 10.47 1.85
CA ASP A 392 4.41 9.62 0.71
C ASP A 392 4.15 8.18 1.17
N TRP A 393 2.93 7.94 1.65
CA TRP A 393 2.51 6.61 2.07
C TRP A 393 2.35 5.60 0.90
N THR A 394 2.44 6.07 -0.36
CA THR A 394 2.39 5.18 -1.54
C THR A 394 3.76 4.57 -1.84
N SER A 395 4.82 5.16 -1.29
CA SER A 395 6.22 4.83 -1.61
C SER A 395 6.58 3.38 -1.31
N GLY A 396 7.29 2.76 -2.25
CA GLY A 396 7.86 1.42 -2.12
C GLY A 396 6.91 0.26 -2.43
N TRP A 397 5.59 0.45 -2.37
CA TRP A 397 4.64 -0.63 -2.57
C TRP A 397 3.67 -0.43 -3.73
N ALA A 398 3.30 0.80 -4.06
CA ALA A 398 2.36 1.07 -5.14
C ALA A 398 3.06 1.30 -6.49
N LEU A 399 2.32 1.19 -7.59
CA LEU A 399 2.76 1.56 -8.92
C LEU A 399 2.27 2.97 -9.28
N THR A 400 3.10 3.71 -9.98
CA THR A 400 2.71 4.95 -10.67
C THR A 400 1.86 4.65 -11.91
N ALA A 401 1.19 5.65 -12.45
CA ALA A 401 0.32 5.47 -13.61
C ALA A 401 1.03 4.94 -14.87
N ASP A 402 2.33 5.14 -14.99
CA ASP A 402 3.17 4.59 -16.07
C ASP A 402 3.78 3.22 -15.74
N GLY A 403 3.38 2.61 -14.62
CA GLY A 403 3.82 1.28 -14.18
C GLY A 403 5.17 1.25 -13.48
N GLY A 404 5.76 2.40 -13.21
CA GLY A 404 6.94 2.52 -12.35
C GLY A 404 6.56 2.31 -10.88
N SER A 405 7.51 1.98 -10.01
CA SER A 405 7.26 2.00 -8.56
C SER A 405 6.99 3.44 -8.10
N THR A 406 5.98 3.65 -7.27
CA THR A 406 5.89 4.89 -6.49
C THR A 406 7.08 4.85 -5.51
N GLY A 407 8.20 5.30 -5.95
CA GLY A 407 9.30 5.62 -5.09
C GLY A 407 9.29 7.14 -4.95
N GLY A 408 9.32 7.65 -3.75
CA GLY A 408 9.71 9.04 -3.53
C GLY A 408 10.96 9.33 -4.34
N ALA A 409 11.20 10.58 -4.69
CA ALA A 409 12.45 10.96 -5.36
C ALA A 409 13.59 10.20 -4.69
N THR A 410 14.31 9.40 -5.46
CA THR A 410 15.51 8.72 -4.93
C THR A 410 16.46 9.81 -4.48
N VAL A 411 16.70 9.85 -3.18
CA VAL A 411 17.65 10.79 -2.59
C VAL A 411 18.99 10.10 -2.53
N GLU A 412 19.93 10.59 -3.32
CA GLU A 412 21.31 10.13 -3.26
C GLU A 412 21.96 10.63 -1.96
N LEU A 413 22.53 9.70 -1.21
CA LEU A 413 23.29 9.97 0.00
C LEU A 413 24.76 9.79 -0.31
N GLU A 414 25.51 10.88 -0.40
CA GLU A 414 26.95 10.88 -0.68
C GLU A 414 27.71 11.95 0.11
N GLY A 415 28.98 11.71 0.40
CA GLY A 415 29.91 12.69 0.94
C GLY A 415 29.72 13.01 2.42
N ASP A 416 29.73 14.30 2.79
CA ASP A 416 29.80 14.77 4.18
C ASP A 416 28.48 15.43 4.63
N ILE A 417 27.88 14.91 5.71
CA ILE A 417 26.77 15.55 6.44
C ILE A 417 27.40 16.44 7.53
N THR A 418 27.34 17.75 7.36
CA THR A 418 27.93 18.74 8.27
C THR A 418 26.91 19.50 9.12
N GLU A 419 25.63 19.31 8.87
CA GLU A 419 24.50 19.87 9.61
C GLU A 419 23.49 18.76 9.91
N ASP A 420 22.56 18.99 10.85
CA ASP A 420 21.54 18.01 11.18
C ASP A 420 20.71 17.64 9.94
N MET A 421 20.55 16.34 9.69
CA MET A 421 19.81 15.79 8.56
C MET A 421 18.80 14.75 9.04
N THR A 422 17.60 14.75 8.47
CA THR A 422 16.58 13.73 8.73
C THR A 422 16.28 12.93 7.47
N LEU A 423 16.39 11.60 7.57
CA LEU A 423 15.91 10.67 6.57
C LEU A 423 14.49 10.26 6.94
N GLN A 424 13.55 10.59 6.06
CA GLN A 424 12.12 10.39 6.28
C GLN A 424 11.68 8.99 5.85
N ALA A 425 10.70 8.44 6.54
CA ALA A 425 10.01 7.22 6.10
C ALA A 425 9.37 7.42 4.71
N GLY A 426 9.29 6.35 3.92
CA GLY A 426 8.68 6.40 2.59
C GLY A 426 9.53 7.08 1.50
N VAL A 427 10.74 7.52 1.79
CA VAL A 427 11.70 8.03 0.80
C VAL A 427 12.74 6.96 0.49
N ASN A 428 13.02 6.73 -0.79
CA ASN A 428 14.08 5.82 -1.21
C ASN A 428 15.43 6.54 -1.12
N TYR A 429 16.32 6.02 -0.29
CA TYR A 429 17.67 6.53 -0.17
C TYR A 429 18.66 5.58 -0.84
N THR A 430 19.42 6.08 -1.82
CA THR A 430 20.54 5.35 -2.43
C THR A 430 21.84 5.87 -1.85
N LEU A 431 22.58 5.00 -1.19
CA LEU A 431 23.91 5.30 -0.66
C LEU A 431 24.95 5.12 -1.76
N ILE A 432 25.75 6.16 -2.00
CA ILE A 432 26.78 6.21 -3.02
C ILE A 432 28.13 6.53 -2.36
N GLY A 433 29.02 5.57 -2.31
CA GLY A 433 30.33 5.73 -1.68
C GLY A 433 30.25 5.91 -0.16
N GLY A 434 31.19 6.63 0.40
CA GLY A 434 31.24 6.90 1.85
C GLY A 434 30.38 8.08 2.25
N LEU A 435 29.36 7.85 3.08
CA LEU A 435 28.57 8.90 3.72
C LEU A 435 29.12 9.14 5.13
N HIS A 436 29.63 10.34 5.40
CA HIS A 436 30.25 10.71 6.65
C HIS A 436 29.40 11.71 7.43
N VAL A 437 28.96 11.37 8.62
CA VAL A 437 28.33 12.34 9.53
C VAL A 437 29.43 12.98 10.36
N LYS A 438 29.62 14.30 10.20
CA LYS A 438 30.73 15.04 10.78
C LYS A 438 30.44 15.54 12.19
N GLU A 439 31.50 15.84 12.93
CA GLU A 439 31.42 16.38 14.30
C GLU A 439 30.41 17.54 14.40
N GLY A 440 29.47 17.43 15.32
CA GLY A 440 28.43 18.43 15.59
C GLY A 440 27.12 18.19 14.84
N ALA A 441 27.11 17.36 13.80
CA ALA A 441 25.87 17.00 13.06
C ALA A 441 25.19 15.75 13.65
N THR A 442 23.88 15.69 13.51
CA THR A 442 23.05 14.52 13.84
C THR A 442 22.35 13.99 12.60
N LEU A 443 22.52 12.70 12.31
CA LEU A 443 21.71 11.99 11.34
C LEU A 443 20.52 11.34 12.05
N THR A 444 19.32 11.86 11.82
CA THR A 444 18.07 11.28 12.29
C THR A 444 17.47 10.38 11.21
N ILE A 445 17.04 9.17 11.58
CA ILE A 445 16.43 8.20 10.65
C ILE A 445 15.09 7.76 11.23
N GLU A 446 14.02 8.07 10.51
CA GLU A 446 12.65 7.74 10.93
C GLU A 446 12.36 6.23 10.85
N PRO A 447 11.42 5.68 11.67
CA PRO A 447 10.99 4.29 11.59
C PRO A 447 10.52 3.90 10.17
N GLY A 448 10.93 2.72 9.69
CA GLY A 448 10.55 2.23 8.36
C GLY A 448 11.38 2.78 7.19
N THR A 449 12.37 3.63 7.45
CA THR A 449 13.28 4.13 6.40
C THR A 449 14.14 3.00 5.84
N VAL A 450 14.28 2.98 4.50
CA VAL A 450 15.15 2.06 3.77
C VAL A 450 16.29 2.83 3.13
N ILE A 451 17.55 2.38 3.38
CA ILE A 451 18.77 2.91 2.75
C ILE A 451 19.39 1.77 1.96
N THR A 452 19.54 1.95 0.65
CA THR A 452 20.07 0.91 -0.26
C THR A 452 21.42 1.34 -0.80
N ALA A 453 22.46 0.57 -0.54
CA ALA A 453 23.78 0.73 -1.14
C ALA A 453 23.74 0.35 -2.63
N GLN A 454 24.30 1.17 -3.49
CA GLN A 454 24.28 1.02 -4.95
C GLN A 454 25.11 -0.19 -5.40
N ASP A 455 24.72 -0.85 -6.50
CA ASP A 455 25.52 -1.90 -7.13
C ASP A 455 26.45 -1.29 -8.20
N ASP A 456 27.57 -0.73 -7.73
CA ASP A 456 28.62 -0.20 -8.61
C ASP A 456 30.03 -0.65 -8.16
N ASP A 457 31.08 -0.07 -8.74
CA ASP A 457 32.47 -0.38 -8.39
C ASP A 457 33.01 0.45 -7.19
N ILE A 458 32.13 1.24 -6.53
CA ILE A 458 32.46 2.07 -5.36
C ILE A 458 32.00 1.35 -4.10
N VAL A 459 32.77 1.46 -3.02
CA VAL A 459 32.37 0.86 -1.75
C VAL A 459 31.51 1.82 -0.96
N ASP A 460 30.25 1.45 -0.79
CA ASP A 460 29.30 2.21 0.00
C ASP A 460 29.43 1.91 1.50
N TYR A 461 29.35 2.90 2.33
CA TYR A 461 29.31 2.76 3.79
C TYR A 461 28.75 4.00 4.47
N LEU A 462 28.20 3.83 5.67
CA LEU A 462 27.76 4.93 6.53
C LEU A 462 28.69 5.03 7.75
N LEU A 463 29.29 6.19 7.95
CA LEU A 463 30.25 6.44 9.02
C LEU A 463 29.83 7.64 9.90
N ILE A 464 29.55 7.37 11.16
CA ILE A 464 29.32 8.39 12.16
C ILE A 464 30.68 8.72 12.79
N GLU A 465 31.23 9.90 12.48
CA GLU A 465 32.52 10.32 12.97
C GLU A 465 32.49 10.76 14.45
N GLN A 466 33.65 10.90 15.04
CA GLN A 466 33.80 11.30 16.45
C GLN A 466 33.14 12.66 16.73
N GLY A 467 32.18 12.70 17.65
CA GLY A 467 31.43 13.92 17.98
C GLY A 467 30.22 14.20 17.12
N ALA A 468 29.96 13.36 16.09
CA ALA A 468 28.70 13.28 15.41
C ALA A 468 27.71 12.37 16.16
N LYS A 469 26.45 12.35 15.73
CA LYS A 469 25.40 11.49 16.31
C LYS A 469 24.55 10.82 15.24
N ILE A 470 24.03 9.67 15.61
CA ILE A 470 22.93 9.01 14.88
C ILE A 470 21.74 8.86 15.82
N ASP A 471 20.55 9.30 15.40
CA ASP A 471 19.28 9.05 16.09
C ASP A 471 18.36 8.23 15.19
N ALA A 472 18.54 6.90 15.26
CA ALA A 472 17.87 5.93 14.40
C ALA A 472 16.99 5.03 15.28
N ARG A 473 15.69 5.31 15.29
CA ARG A 473 14.72 4.67 16.19
C ARG A 473 13.61 3.99 15.39
N GLY A 474 13.92 2.84 14.82
CA GLY A 474 12.89 1.97 14.27
C GLY A 474 11.95 1.42 15.35
N THR A 475 10.97 0.64 14.94
CA THR A 475 10.07 -0.11 15.81
C THR A 475 10.00 -1.58 15.35
N ALA A 476 9.39 -2.45 16.15
CA ALA A 476 9.21 -3.85 15.75
C ALA A 476 8.41 -3.98 14.44
N ASP A 477 7.40 -3.12 14.28
CA ASP A 477 6.53 -3.12 13.09
C ASP A 477 7.11 -2.33 11.91
N ASN A 478 7.99 -1.35 12.18
CA ASN A 478 8.63 -0.50 11.19
C ASN A 478 10.14 -0.40 11.46
N PRO A 479 10.94 -1.46 11.25
CA PRO A 479 12.38 -1.42 11.44
C PRO A 479 13.03 -0.51 10.39
N ILE A 480 14.16 0.12 10.75
CA ILE A 480 15.03 0.78 9.78
C ILE A 480 15.85 -0.31 9.07
N VAL A 481 15.89 -0.29 7.74
CA VAL A 481 16.62 -1.27 6.93
C VAL A 481 17.74 -0.61 6.15
N MET A 482 18.96 -1.11 6.32
CA MET A 482 20.13 -0.70 5.54
C MET A 482 20.59 -1.92 4.74
N THR A 483 20.46 -1.90 3.44
CA THR A 483 20.63 -3.05 2.55
C THR A 483 21.47 -2.71 1.32
N SER A 484 21.61 -3.62 0.36
CA SER A 484 22.29 -3.39 -0.91
C SER A 484 21.45 -3.89 -2.09
N GLU A 485 21.57 -3.24 -3.25
CA GLU A 485 20.91 -3.68 -4.48
C GLU A 485 21.31 -5.10 -4.88
N ARG A 486 22.58 -5.47 -4.70
CA ARG A 486 23.12 -6.77 -5.12
C ARG A 486 22.64 -7.95 -4.28
N LYS A 487 22.17 -7.73 -3.05
CA LYS A 487 21.66 -8.80 -2.16
C LYS A 487 22.63 -9.97 -1.94
N GLU A 488 23.94 -9.70 -1.90
CA GLU A 488 25.00 -10.68 -1.66
C GLU A 488 25.84 -10.29 -0.44
N ALA A 489 26.31 -11.27 0.34
CA ALA A 489 27.17 -11.01 1.48
C ALA A 489 28.42 -10.25 1.07
N GLY A 490 28.76 -9.17 1.80
CA GLY A 490 29.91 -8.34 1.51
C GLY A 490 29.73 -7.35 0.36
N SER A 491 28.49 -7.08 -0.08
CA SER A 491 28.25 -6.14 -1.18
C SER A 491 28.42 -4.67 -0.80
N TRP A 492 28.45 -4.33 0.49
CA TRP A 492 28.71 -2.97 0.98
C TRP A 492 29.39 -2.95 2.35
N GLY A 493 29.83 -1.77 2.80
CA GLY A 493 30.66 -1.62 3.99
C GLY A 493 29.92 -1.55 5.33
N GLY A 494 28.59 -1.43 5.36
CA GLY A 494 27.83 -1.40 6.61
C GLY A 494 27.83 -0.06 7.36
N LEU A 495 27.44 -0.09 8.64
CA LEU A 495 27.33 1.06 9.54
C LEU A 495 28.47 1.08 10.57
N HIS A 496 29.21 2.18 10.59
CA HIS A 496 30.37 2.40 11.45
C HIS A 496 30.18 3.60 12.36
N ILE A 497 30.55 3.48 13.64
CA ILE A 497 30.39 4.54 14.64
C ILE A 497 31.68 4.74 15.41
N CYS A 498 32.22 5.96 15.39
CA CYS A 498 33.44 6.37 16.08
C CYS A 498 33.14 7.23 17.32
N GLY A 499 33.42 6.71 18.49
CA GLY A 499 33.23 7.42 19.77
C GLY A 499 34.52 7.89 20.41
N LYS A 500 34.40 8.53 21.61
CA LYS A 500 35.48 9.13 22.40
C LYS A 500 35.82 8.33 23.67
N ALA A 501 35.33 7.08 23.80
CA ALA A 501 35.61 6.24 24.95
C ALA A 501 37.07 5.72 24.94
N PRO A 502 37.64 5.33 26.12
CA PRO A 502 38.99 4.81 26.20
C PRO A 502 39.21 3.54 25.38
N ILE A 503 40.33 3.49 24.67
CA ILE A 503 40.81 2.37 23.89
C ILE A 503 42.26 2.04 24.22
N ASN A 504 42.74 0.87 23.87
CA ASN A 504 44.14 0.46 24.06
C ASN A 504 45.01 0.52 22.79
N ALA A 505 44.44 0.95 21.65
CA ALA A 505 45.17 1.06 20.38
C ALA A 505 46.03 2.32 20.25
N GLY A 506 46.00 3.24 21.24
CA GLY A 506 46.76 4.48 21.27
C GLY A 506 46.05 5.68 20.62
N SER A 507 46.65 6.87 20.76
CA SER A 507 46.04 8.16 20.40
C SER A 507 45.95 8.46 18.89
N GLY A 508 46.39 7.55 18.04
CA GLY A 508 46.35 7.71 16.57
C GLY A 508 45.48 6.69 15.90
N ALA A 509 44.59 6.03 16.65
CA ALA A 509 43.71 5.00 16.08
C ALA A 509 42.77 5.55 14.99
N LYS A 510 42.67 4.79 13.92
CA LYS A 510 41.81 5.09 12.75
C LYS A 510 40.88 3.93 12.47
N SER A 511 39.65 4.25 12.06
CA SER A 511 38.69 3.25 11.59
C SER A 511 39.22 2.51 10.35
N GLU A 512 38.84 1.28 10.18
CA GLU A 512 39.24 0.46 9.01
C GLU A 512 38.69 1.02 7.70
N ILE A 513 37.53 1.68 7.78
CA ILE A 513 36.88 2.35 6.66
C ILE A 513 36.80 3.86 6.93
N GLY A 514 36.98 4.69 5.91
CA GLY A 514 36.84 6.14 5.98
C GLY A 514 37.94 6.86 6.77
N ASP A 515 38.92 6.17 7.34
CA ASP A 515 40.10 6.73 8.01
C ASP A 515 39.79 7.72 9.17
N ALA A 516 38.60 7.58 9.79
CA ALA A 516 38.14 8.45 10.86
C ALA A 516 38.87 8.17 12.18
N SER A 517 39.09 9.22 12.98
CA SER A 517 39.67 9.07 14.32
C SER A 517 38.67 8.50 15.32
N TYR A 518 39.11 7.66 16.23
CA TYR A 518 38.28 7.15 17.32
C TYR A 518 39.06 6.96 18.64
N GLY A 519 38.30 6.78 19.72
CA GLY A 519 38.88 6.64 21.05
C GLY A 519 39.22 7.97 21.72
N GLY A 520 39.35 7.97 22.99
CA GLY A 520 39.59 9.15 23.81
C GLY A 520 39.61 8.82 25.31
N ASN A 521 39.07 9.72 26.13
CA ASN A 521 39.06 9.59 27.59
C ASN A 521 37.65 9.70 28.19
N ASP A 522 36.60 9.68 27.38
CA ASP A 522 35.22 9.82 27.84
C ASP A 522 34.47 8.47 27.81
N PRO A 523 34.41 7.74 28.94
CA PRO A 523 33.67 6.47 28.95
C PRO A 523 32.17 6.65 28.81
N HIS A 524 31.64 7.88 28.96
CA HIS A 524 30.25 8.24 28.83
C HIS A 524 29.91 8.90 27.48
N ASP A 525 30.85 8.84 26.55
CA ASP A 525 30.63 9.33 25.19
C ASP A 525 29.26 8.81 24.63
N ASN A 526 28.57 9.70 23.96
CA ASN A 526 27.22 9.44 23.42
C ASN A 526 27.20 9.75 21.93
N SER A 527 27.26 8.69 21.12
CA SER A 527 27.14 8.74 19.66
C SER A 527 25.69 8.62 19.16
N GLY A 528 24.71 8.54 20.10
CA GLY A 528 23.28 8.57 19.74
C GLY A 528 22.48 7.34 20.17
N THR A 529 21.44 7.03 19.42
CA THR A 529 20.50 5.92 19.67
C THR A 529 20.33 5.08 18.41
N LEU A 530 20.45 3.77 18.55
CA LEU A 530 20.20 2.77 17.51
C LEU A 530 19.19 1.76 18.05
N GLN A 531 18.00 1.71 17.45
CA GLN A 531 16.93 0.79 17.86
C GLN A 531 16.22 0.22 16.65
N TYR A 532 15.94 -1.08 16.66
CA TYR A 532 15.26 -1.80 15.58
C TYR A 532 15.84 -1.48 14.20
N ILE A 533 17.14 -1.72 14.04
CA ILE A 533 17.87 -1.53 12.79
C ILE A 533 18.33 -2.87 12.24
N ARG A 534 18.08 -3.11 10.98
CA ARG A 534 18.56 -4.27 10.26
C ARG A 534 19.59 -3.84 9.22
N VAL A 535 20.81 -4.35 9.30
CA VAL A 535 21.88 -4.19 8.30
C VAL A 535 22.03 -5.51 7.56
N GLU A 536 21.77 -5.49 6.25
CA GLU A 536 21.77 -6.66 5.40
C GLU A 536 22.94 -6.61 4.41
N TYR A 537 23.53 -7.77 4.10
CA TYR A 537 24.56 -7.95 3.06
C TYR A 537 25.85 -7.13 3.26
N GLY A 538 26.10 -6.62 4.45
CA GLY A 538 27.32 -5.90 4.80
C GLY A 538 28.54 -6.81 4.87
N GLY A 539 29.71 -6.22 5.10
CA GLY A 539 30.96 -6.97 5.33
C GLY A 539 31.94 -6.96 4.15
N TYR A 540 32.07 -5.83 3.44
CA TYR A 540 32.97 -5.69 2.29
C TYR A 540 34.45 -5.84 2.68
N ALA A 541 35.21 -6.63 1.93
CA ALA A 541 36.63 -6.81 2.11
C ALA A 541 37.43 -5.88 1.19
N PHE A 542 38.10 -4.88 1.77
CA PHE A 542 38.96 -3.93 1.04
C PHE A 542 40.32 -4.55 0.64
N SER A 543 40.84 -5.41 1.51
CA SER A 543 42.10 -6.13 1.36
C SER A 543 42.13 -7.33 2.32
N GLU A 544 43.19 -8.16 2.26
CA GLU A 544 43.40 -9.27 3.21
C GLU A 544 43.53 -8.80 4.69
N GLU A 545 43.75 -7.51 4.94
CA GLU A 545 43.97 -6.93 6.27
C GLU A 545 42.93 -5.87 6.66
N LYS A 546 42.01 -5.49 5.77
CA LYS A 546 40.97 -4.48 6.01
C LYS A 546 39.63 -4.97 5.53
N GLU A 547 38.73 -5.16 6.47
CA GLU A 547 37.38 -5.64 6.22
C GLU A 547 36.37 -4.72 6.95
N ALA A 548 35.22 -4.51 6.34
CA ALA A 548 34.08 -3.89 6.96
C ALA A 548 33.19 -4.96 7.61
N ASN A 549 32.36 -4.56 8.55
CA ASN A 549 31.36 -5.41 9.18
C ASN A 549 29.96 -4.82 8.97
N GLY A 550 28.90 -5.56 9.26
CA GLY A 550 27.54 -5.01 9.26
C GLY A 550 27.42 -3.81 10.22
N PHE A 551 27.80 -4.02 11.48
CA PHE A 551 27.93 -2.94 12.49
C PHE A 551 29.34 -2.91 13.07
N THR A 552 29.95 -1.73 13.15
CA THR A 552 31.26 -1.55 13.79
C THR A 552 31.23 -0.39 14.79
N PHE A 553 31.65 -0.68 16.02
CA PHE A 553 31.69 0.28 17.11
C PHE A 553 33.16 0.56 17.53
N TYR A 554 33.70 1.70 17.12
CA TYR A 554 35.05 2.12 17.41
C TYR A 554 35.08 3.05 18.62
N GLY A 555 35.48 2.58 19.79
CA GLY A 555 35.61 3.39 21.00
C GLY A 555 34.32 4.13 21.39
N VAL A 556 33.17 3.50 21.21
CA VAL A 556 31.84 4.05 21.53
C VAL A 556 31.62 3.95 23.04
N GLY A 557 31.09 5.01 23.66
CA GLY A 557 30.87 5.10 25.10
C GLY A 557 29.51 4.62 25.56
N ASN A 558 29.35 4.43 26.86
CA ASN A 558 28.13 3.90 27.48
C ASN A 558 26.95 4.90 27.53
N GLY A 559 27.14 6.12 27.04
CA GLY A 559 26.06 7.08 26.79
C GLY A 559 25.26 6.77 25.52
N THR A 560 25.81 5.91 24.63
CA THR A 560 25.15 5.47 23.39
C THR A 560 24.18 4.34 23.68
N THR A 561 22.96 4.43 23.12
CA THR A 561 21.94 3.37 23.23
C THR A 561 22.01 2.45 22.01
N VAL A 562 22.09 1.15 22.25
CA VAL A 562 22.07 0.12 21.21
C VAL A 562 21.09 -0.98 21.63
N ASP A 563 20.03 -1.18 20.84
CA ASP A 563 18.95 -2.07 21.21
C ASP A 563 18.26 -2.62 19.94
N HIS A 564 17.97 -3.93 19.85
CA HIS A 564 17.33 -4.58 18.71
C HIS A 564 18.05 -4.31 17.36
N LEU A 565 19.29 -4.81 17.20
CA LEU A 565 20.04 -4.77 15.94
C LEU A 565 20.20 -6.16 15.35
#